data_e2372c0485415d7a2e2ee5d79d84ed9d
#
_entry.id   e2372c0485415d7a2e2ee5d79d84ed9d
#
_cell.length_a   1.000
_cell.length_b   1.000
_cell.length_c   1.000
_cell.angle_alpha   90.00
_cell.angle_beta   90.00
_cell.angle_gamma   90.00
#
_symmetry.space_group_name_H-M   'P 1'
#
loop_
_entity.id
_entity.type
_entity.pdbx_description
1 polymer ?
#
loop_
_entity_poly.entity_id
_entity_poly.type
_entity_poly.pdbx_seq_one_letter_code
_entity_poly.pdbx_strand_id
1 'polypeptide(L)'
;VFSANGAISFLAWGNAPGIRIRSKHEALKARFTSSVISIIINAMPQSLSNVILHIIFSTKNREPWLEPDVRPRMHSYLATICRDLGADLVRVGGVADHVHIVTTLPRTLSQSELIEQIKKTSSKWIKGVR
;
A
#
# COMPACT_ATOMS: atom_id res chain seq x y z
N VAL A 1 11.69 21.13 12.40
CA VAL A 1 11.56 22.58 12.19
C VAL A 1 11.80 22.79 10.71
N PHE A 2 10.76 23.10 9.95
CA PHE A 2 10.88 23.44 8.54
C PHE A 2 11.43 24.86 8.42
N SER A 3 12.60 25.00 7.79
CA SER A 3 13.12 26.30 7.43
C SER A 3 12.33 26.87 6.26
N ALA A 4 12.06 28.16 6.26
CA ALA A 4 11.30 28.86 5.23
C ALA A 4 11.86 28.75 3.80
N ASN A 5 13.05 28.20 3.61
CA ASN A 5 13.72 28.02 2.31
C ASN A 5 13.75 26.57 1.82
N GLY A 6 13.03 25.65 2.43
CA GLY A 6 12.63 24.33 1.89
C GLY A 6 13.66 23.43 1.21
N ALA A 7 14.91 23.79 1.17
CA ALA A 7 15.96 23.00 0.58
C ALA A 7 16.66 22.18 1.67
N ILE A 8 16.21 20.95 1.89
CA ILE A 8 17.04 19.97 2.57
C ILE A 8 18.19 19.67 1.62
N SER A 9 19.36 20.22 1.95
CA SER A 9 20.58 19.92 1.23
C SER A 9 20.93 18.45 1.42
N PHE A 10 20.64 17.62 0.41
CA PHE A 10 21.08 16.22 0.32
C PHE A 10 22.59 16.08 0.09
N LEU A 11 23.34 17.15 0.10
CA LEU A 11 24.78 17.17 -0.15
C LEU A 11 25.65 16.69 1.03
N ALA A 12 25.09 16.47 2.20
CA ALA A 12 25.87 16.03 3.36
C ALA A 12 26.21 14.53 3.39
N TRP A 13 25.65 13.70 2.51
CA TRP A 13 25.91 12.27 2.46
C TRP A 13 26.85 11.81 1.33
N GLY A 14 27.26 12.73 0.45
CA GLY A 14 28.12 12.43 -0.69
C GLY A 14 29.62 12.56 -0.44
N ASN A 15 30.06 13.23 0.63
CA ASN A 15 31.45 13.48 0.92
C ASN A 15 31.81 13.01 2.34
N ALA A 16 31.85 11.68 2.54
CA ALA A 16 32.61 11.14 3.66
C ALA A 16 34.11 11.34 3.36
N PRO A 17 34.82 12.18 4.09
CA PRO A 17 36.25 12.37 3.87
C PRO A 17 36.96 11.10 4.32
N GLY A 18 37.65 10.39 3.43
CA GLY A 18 38.60 9.40 3.87
C GLY A 18 38.69 8.06 3.16
N ILE A 19 37.90 7.78 2.12
CA ILE A 19 38.13 6.55 1.36
C ILE A 19 39.23 6.79 0.30
N ARG A 20 40.48 6.62 0.70
CA ARG A 20 41.62 6.57 -0.21
C ARG A 20 41.73 5.14 -0.75
N ILE A 21 41.20 4.90 -1.96
CA ILE A 21 41.33 3.61 -2.65
C ILE A 21 42.79 3.42 -3.02
N ARG A 22 43.50 2.55 -2.32
CA ARG A 22 44.96 2.33 -2.47
C ARG A 22 45.35 1.25 -3.46
N SER A 23 44.41 0.47 -4.02
CA SER A 23 44.76 -0.60 -4.95
C SER A 23 43.75 -0.75 -6.09
N LYS A 24 44.22 -1.28 -7.26
CA LYS A 24 43.35 -1.65 -8.39
C LYS A 24 42.23 -2.63 -7.98
N HIS A 25 42.51 -3.46 -6.98
CA HIS A 25 41.55 -4.47 -6.49
C HIS A 25 40.41 -3.83 -5.68
N GLU A 26 40.71 -2.80 -4.89
CA GLU A 26 39.69 -2.04 -4.17
C GLU A 26 38.85 -1.17 -5.10
N ALA A 27 39.48 -0.61 -6.14
CA ALA A 27 38.77 0.14 -7.17
C ALA A 27 37.79 -0.74 -7.95
N LEU A 28 38.15 -2.01 -8.23
CA LEU A 28 37.26 -2.98 -8.86
C LEU A 28 36.10 -3.38 -7.94
N LYS A 29 36.36 -3.63 -6.66
CA LYS A 29 35.31 -3.89 -5.68
C LYS A 29 34.35 -2.71 -5.53
N ALA A 30 34.88 -1.49 -5.43
CA ALA A 30 34.05 -0.29 -5.34
C ALA A 30 33.20 -0.08 -6.60
N ARG A 31 33.74 -0.34 -7.80
CA ARG A 31 32.99 -0.27 -9.07
C ARG A 31 31.90 -1.35 -9.14
N PHE A 32 32.19 -2.57 -8.70
CA PHE A 32 31.21 -3.67 -8.67
C PHE A 32 30.09 -3.36 -7.67
N THR A 33 30.44 -2.89 -6.47
CA THR A 33 29.46 -2.53 -5.43
C THR A 33 28.59 -1.34 -5.90
N SER A 34 29.20 -0.33 -6.53
CA SER A 34 28.47 0.82 -7.08
C SER A 34 27.51 0.41 -8.21
N SER A 35 27.95 -0.51 -9.09
CA SER A 35 27.10 -1.04 -10.16
C SER A 35 25.92 -1.84 -9.63
N VAL A 36 26.14 -2.70 -8.64
CA VAL A 36 25.08 -3.49 -8.00
C VAL A 36 24.09 -2.58 -7.25
N ILE A 37 24.60 -1.59 -6.52
CA ILE A 37 23.77 -0.59 -5.83
C ILE A 37 22.95 0.20 -6.86
N SER A 38 23.53 0.62 -7.97
CA SER A 38 22.80 1.32 -9.03
C SER A 38 21.69 0.45 -9.64
N ILE A 39 21.94 -0.83 -9.86
CA ILE A 39 20.93 -1.78 -10.35
C ILE A 39 19.81 -1.95 -9.32
N ILE A 40 20.14 -2.09 -8.05
CA ILE A 40 19.16 -2.22 -6.96
C ILE A 40 18.32 -0.94 -6.84
N ILE A 41 18.94 0.23 -6.88
CA ILE A 41 18.24 1.53 -6.79
C ILE A 41 17.31 1.72 -7.99
N ASN A 42 17.71 1.33 -9.19
CA ASN A 42 16.87 1.43 -10.38
C ASN A 42 15.74 0.39 -10.40
N ALA A 43 15.88 -0.73 -9.71
CA ALA A 43 14.87 -1.76 -9.58
C ALA A 43 13.87 -1.48 -8.44
N MET A 44 14.21 -0.59 -7.50
CA MET A 44 13.32 -0.22 -6.39
C MET A 44 12.49 1.02 -6.75
N PRO A 45 11.20 1.04 -6.45
CA PRO A 45 10.39 2.25 -6.60
C PRO A 45 10.99 3.39 -5.78
N GLN A 46 11.32 4.50 -6.44
CA GLN A 46 12.03 5.63 -5.81
C GLN A 46 11.17 6.48 -4.86
N SER A 47 9.87 6.21 -4.74
CA SER A 47 8.99 6.91 -3.82
C SER A 47 8.45 5.95 -2.76
N LEU A 48 8.64 6.33 -1.51
CA LEU A 48 8.10 5.64 -0.33
C LEU A 48 6.84 6.41 0.11
N SER A 49 5.73 6.19 -0.56
CA SER A 49 4.43 6.69 -0.12
C SER A 49 3.56 5.53 0.34
N ASN A 50 2.98 5.64 1.51
CA ASN A 50 2.00 4.70 2.02
C ASN A 50 0.73 5.47 2.38
N VAL A 51 -0.34 5.24 1.63
CA VAL A 51 -1.64 5.86 1.87
C VAL A 51 -2.54 4.81 2.47
N ILE A 52 -3.01 5.05 3.68
CA ILE A 52 -3.96 4.18 4.37
C ILE A 52 -5.35 4.80 4.25
N LEU A 53 -6.30 4.00 3.82
CA LEU A 53 -7.70 4.38 3.69
C LEU A 53 -8.54 3.66 4.74
N HIS A 54 -9.44 4.41 5.38
CA HIS A 54 -10.54 3.85 6.15
C HIS A 54 -11.82 4.03 5.34
N ILE A 55 -12.29 2.94 4.76
CA ILE A 55 -13.46 2.89 3.90
C ILE A 55 -14.65 2.38 4.71
N ILE A 56 -15.76 3.11 4.66
CA ILE A 56 -17.01 2.74 5.33
C ILE A 56 -18.12 2.77 4.29
N PHE A 57 -18.89 1.69 4.19
CA PHE A 57 -20.11 1.69 3.39
C PHE A 57 -21.18 0.80 4.01
N SER A 58 -22.43 1.20 3.81
CA SER A 58 -23.59 0.51 4.35
C SER A 58 -24.32 -0.30 3.27
N THR A 59 -25.14 -1.23 3.72
CA THR A 59 -26.16 -1.88 2.91
C THR A 59 -27.19 -0.86 2.40
N LYS A 60 -27.92 -1.21 1.36
CA LYS A 60 -29.01 -0.37 0.85
C LYS A 60 -30.04 -0.17 1.94
N ASN A 61 -30.43 1.09 2.18
CA ASN A 61 -31.39 1.50 3.20
C ASN A 61 -31.00 1.09 4.63
N ARG A 62 -29.74 0.75 4.88
CA ARG A 62 -29.24 0.21 6.16
C ARG A 62 -29.95 -1.05 6.63
N GLU A 63 -30.46 -1.85 5.71
CA GLU A 63 -31.05 -3.12 6.04
C GLU A 63 -29.99 -4.09 6.61
N PRO A 64 -30.32 -4.88 7.64
CA PRO A 64 -29.37 -5.72 8.37
C PRO A 64 -29.04 -7.02 7.58
N TRP A 65 -28.43 -6.91 6.41
CA TRP A 65 -28.13 -8.05 5.53
C TRP A 65 -26.93 -8.87 5.98
N LEU A 66 -26.08 -8.31 6.84
CA LEU A 66 -24.89 -8.96 7.35
C LEU A 66 -25.19 -9.64 8.69
N GLU A 67 -25.95 -10.71 8.63
CA GLU A 67 -26.25 -11.54 9.79
C GLU A 67 -24.98 -12.17 10.41
N PRO A 68 -25.02 -12.65 11.66
CA PRO A 68 -23.84 -13.14 12.36
C PRO A 68 -23.09 -14.27 11.64
N ASP A 69 -23.77 -15.10 10.89
CA ASP A 69 -23.20 -16.20 10.09
C ASP A 69 -22.64 -15.74 8.73
N VAL A 70 -23.27 -14.75 8.10
CA VAL A 70 -22.85 -14.19 6.81
C VAL A 70 -21.68 -13.23 6.99
N ARG A 71 -21.61 -12.49 8.08
CA ARG A 71 -20.63 -11.43 8.34
C ARG A 71 -19.18 -11.90 8.26
N PRO A 72 -18.75 -12.99 8.91
CA PRO A 72 -17.37 -13.48 8.80
C PRO A 72 -17.01 -13.87 7.38
N ARG A 73 -17.95 -14.44 6.63
CA ARG A 73 -17.76 -14.82 5.22
C ARG A 73 -17.57 -13.59 4.34
N MET A 74 -18.38 -12.54 4.56
CA MET A 74 -18.24 -11.24 3.88
C MET A 74 -16.88 -10.61 4.20
N HIS A 75 -16.44 -10.61 5.46
CA HIS A 75 -15.13 -10.06 5.84
C HIS A 75 -13.99 -10.80 5.15
N SER A 76 -14.03 -12.12 5.08
CA SER A 76 -13.03 -12.93 4.37
C SER A 76 -13.04 -12.64 2.87
N TYR A 77 -14.23 -12.47 2.29
CA TYR A 77 -14.36 -12.13 0.88
C TYR A 77 -13.81 -10.73 0.55
N LEU A 78 -14.11 -9.74 1.38
CA LEU A 78 -13.54 -8.38 1.25
C LEU A 78 -12.01 -8.39 1.36
N ALA A 79 -11.45 -9.23 2.25
CA ALA A 79 -10.01 -9.41 2.36
C ALA A 79 -9.39 -9.97 1.07
N THR A 80 -10.06 -10.90 0.42
CA THR A 80 -9.63 -11.45 -0.87
C THR A 80 -9.67 -10.40 -1.96
N ILE A 81 -10.76 -9.63 -2.06
CA ILE A 81 -10.88 -8.54 -3.05
C ILE A 81 -9.74 -7.53 -2.89
N CYS A 82 -9.46 -7.06 -1.66
CA CYS A 82 -8.37 -6.11 -1.43
C CYS A 82 -7.03 -6.69 -1.90
N ARG A 83 -6.74 -7.94 -1.59
CA ARG A 83 -5.51 -8.62 -2.01
C ARG A 83 -5.41 -8.73 -3.53
N ASP A 84 -6.48 -9.11 -4.20
CA ASP A 84 -6.53 -9.25 -5.67
C ASP A 84 -6.32 -7.91 -6.38
N LEU A 85 -6.70 -6.80 -5.73
CA LEU A 85 -6.46 -5.44 -6.19
C LEU A 85 -5.06 -4.89 -5.82
N GLY A 86 -4.23 -5.69 -5.16
CA GLY A 86 -2.89 -5.27 -4.70
C GLY A 86 -2.92 -4.31 -3.52
N ALA A 87 -4.02 -4.29 -2.77
CA ALA A 87 -4.17 -3.49 -1.56
C ALA A 87 -3.88 -4.35 -0.32
N ASP A 88 -3.01 -3.87 0.57
CA ASP A 88 -2.71 -4.56 1.81
C ASP A 88 -3.81 -4.27 2.83
N LEU A 89 -4.58 -5.30 3.15
CA LEU A 89 -5.63 -5.20 4.13
C LEU A 89 -5.05 -5.19 5.56
N VAL A 90 -5.34 -4.13 6.31
CA VAL A 90 -4.97 -4.01 7.71
C VAL A 90 -6.06 -4.62 8.59
N ARG A 91 -7.32 -4.27 8.34
CA ARG A 91 -8.45 -4.75 9.12
C ARG A 91 -9.77 -4.64 8.36
N VAL A 92 -10.66 -5.62 8.59
CA VAL A 92 -12.08 -5.56 8.23
C VAL A 92 -12.90 -5.74 9.50
N GLY A 93 -14.00 -5.02 9.59
CA GLY A 93 -14.97 -5.13 10.67
C GLY A 93 -16.32 -4.62 10.20
N GLY A 94 -17.31 -4.64 11.09
CA GLY A 94 -18.63 -4.12 10.80
C GLY A 94 -19.72 -4.75 11.64
N VAL A 95 -20.93 -4.31 11.40
CA VAL A 95 -22.15 -4.81 12.04
C VAL A 95 -23.15 -5.25 10.97
N ALA A 96 -24.39 -5.41 11.31
CA ALA A 96 -25.39 -5.98 10.41
C ALA A 96 -25.69 -5.13 9.16
N ASP A 97 -25.52 -3.83 9.23
CA ASP A 97 -25.89 -2.88 8.17
C ASP A 97 -24.73 -2.14 7.52
N HIS A 98 -23.49 -2.28 8.01
CA HIS A 98 -22.33 -1.63 7.41
C HIS A 98 -21.01 -2.35 7.69
N VAL A 99 -20.01 -2.05 6.88
CA VAL A 99 -18.65 -2.57 7.01
C VAL A 99 -17.64 -1.45 7.10
N HIS A 100 -16.55 -1.73 7.80
CA HIS A 100 -15.35 -0.91 7.88
C HIS A 100 -14.19 -1.69 7.30
N ILE A 101 -13.42 -1.06 6.43
CA ILE A 101 -12.23 -1.64 5.81
C ILE A 101 -11.08 -0.66 6.02
N VAL A 102 -10.00 -1.12 6.61
CA VAL A 102 -8.74 -0.37 6.68
C VAL A 102 -7.74 -1.07 5.78
N THR A 103 -7.29 -0.37 4.73
CA THR A 103 -6.41 -0.94 3.71
C THR A 103 -5.47 0.11 3.14
N THR A 104 -4.36 -0.32 2.53
CA THR A 104 -3.49 0.58 1.78
C THR A 104 -4.10 0.88 0.41
N LEU A 105 -3.78 2.05 -0.14
CA LEU A 105 -4.10 2.40 -1.52
C LEU A 105 -2.97 1.93 -2.43
N PRO A 106 -3.21 1.00 -3.35
CA PRO A 106 -2.21 0.61 -4.34
C PRO A 106 -1.81 1.80 -5.21
N ARG A 107 -0.56 1.87 -5.59
CA ARG A 107 -0.03 2.96 -6.44
C ARG A 107 -0.59 2.93 -7.86
N THR A 108 -1.13 1.81 -8.28
CA THR A 108 -1.68 1.58 -9.63
C THR A 108 -3.17 1.89 -9.74
N LEU A 109 -3.85 2.16 -8.62
CA LEU A 109 -5.28 2.44 -8.58
C LEU A 109 -5.56 3.81 -7.97
N SER A 110 -6.59 4.46 -8.47
CA SER A 110 -7.19 5.62 -7.79
C SER A 110 -8.04 5.15 -6.61
N GLN A 111 -8.27 6.04 -5.66
CA GLN A 111 -9.16 5.77 -4.54
C GLN A 111 -10.59 5.41 -5.00
N SER A 112 -11.08 6.08 -6.04
CA SER A 112 -12.41 5.83 -6.61
C SER A 112 -12.53 4.44 -7.22
N GLU A 113 -11.53 4.01 -7.99
CA GLU A 113 -11.50 2.67 -8.59
C GLU A 113 -11.44 1.57 -7.53
N LEU A 114 -10.61 1.75 -6.51
CA LEU A 114 -10.53 0.79 -5.40
C LEU A 114 -11.89 0.63 -4.72
N ILE A 115 -12.55 1.72 -4.36
CA ILE A 115 -13.86 1.71 -3.71
C ILE A 115 -14.93 1.12 -4.63
N GLU A 116 -14.94 1.48 -5.91
CA GLU A 116 -15.87 0.93 -6.89
C GLU A 116 -15.76 -0.59 -6.99
N GLN A 117 -14.54 -1.11 -7.15
CA GLN A 117 -14.31 -2.55 -7.27
C GLN A 117 -14.74 -3.30 -6.00
N ILE A 118 -14.39 -2.80 -4.83
CA ILE A 118 -14.78 -3.39 -3.55
C ILE A 118 -16.32 -3.43 -3.44
N LYS A 119 -17.00 -2.32 -3.69
CA LYS A 119 -18.47 -2.24 -3.59
C LYS A 119 -19.18 -3.09 -4.63
N LYS A 120 -18.76 -3.04 -5.88
CA LYS A 120 -19.35 -3.79 -6.99
C LYS A 120 -19.26 -5.30 -6.74
N THR A 121 -18.10 -5.77 -6.34
CA THR A 121 -17.83 -7.20 -6.15
C THR A 121 -18.55 -7.72 -4.91
N SER A 122 -18.48 -7.00 -3.78
CA SER A 122 -19.18 -7.38 -2.55
C SER A 122 -20.70 -7.36 -2.71
N SER A 123 -21.25 -6.40 -3.50
CA SER A 123 -22.69 -6.33 -3.78
C SER A 123 -23.18 -7.51 -4.62
N LYS A 124 -22.36 -8.03 -5.53
CA LYS A 124 -22.70 -9.24 -6.29
C LYS A 124 -22.69 -10.48 -5.38
N TRP A 125 -21.66 -10.57 -4.54
CA TRP A 125 -21.50 -11.71 -3.65
C TRP A 125 -22.66 -11.84 -2.67
N ILE A 126 -23.05 -10.76 -1.99
CA ILE A 126 -24.13 -10.80 -0.98
C ILE A 126 -25.49 -11.17 -1.61
N LYS A 127 -25.74 -10.80 -2.87
CA LYS A 127 -26.95 -11.19 -3.60
C LYS A 127 -26.96 -12.67 -3.95
N GLY A 128 -25.81 -13.31 -4.09
CA GLY A 128 -25.71 -14.76 -4.36
C GLY A 128 -25.78 -15.63 -3.13
N VAL A 129 -25.62 -15.05 -1.95
CA VAL A 129 -25.68 -15.76 -0.65
C VAL A 129 -27.07 -15.71 -0.02
N ARG A 130 -27.91 -14.78 -0.44
CA ARG A 130 -29.33 -14.66 -0.10
C ARG A 130 -30.17 -15.34 -1.16
#